data_cb2001412abfd8b56a3f544122e61eff
#
_entry.id   cb2001412abfd8b56a3f544122e61eff
#
_cell.length_a   1.000
_cell.length_b   1.000
_cell.length_c   1.000
_cell.angle_alpha   90.00
_cell.angle_beta   90.00
_cell.angle_gamma   90.00
#
_symmetry.space_group_name_H-M   'P 1'
#
loop_
_entity.id
_entity.type
_entity.pdbx_description
1 polymer ?
#
loop_
_entity_poly.entity_id
_entity_poly.type
_entity_poly.pdbx_seq_one_letter_code
_entity_poly.pdbx_strand_id
1 'polypeptide(L)'
;MLVLDNSTIKAVIDEYAKSEIQSEAEVRSKLVVPLLCALGYPSELRAEEFPVYGFGGRKKLPAKSADFLLFSDKEFGAHRNDTQKDKDWVQSHSLLIVEAKKPGEMPDSPGQAQFYTMWTKAVAYMVTDGCEIQAYCYSDISADYRIICCTTNELPYIENLGMLSFDNVRAIKEKEQVAWQECNALQNSTEYPVHIITDDAELNLPNETLAYIRNALGRNADGLSNVQLVA
;
A
#
# COMPACT_ATOMS: atom_id res chain seq x y z
N MET A 1 -4.68 -19.22 2.13
CA MET A 1 -3.60 -18.62 1.32
C MET A 1 -3.54 -19.41 0.01
N LEU A 2 -3.95 -18.80 -1.11
CA LEU A 2 -3.78 -19.41 -2.42
C LEU A 2 -2.27 -19.57 -2.67
N VAL A 3 -1.86 -20.78 -3.05
CA VAL A 3 -0.48 -21.02 -3.45
C VAL A 3 -0.31 -20.41 -4.83
N LEU A 4 0.52 -19.38 -4.91
CA LEU A 4 0.88 -18.76 -6.18
C LEU A 4 1.56 -19.82 -7.06
N ASP A 5 1.15 -19.92 -8.32
CA ASP A 5 1.84 -20.80 -9.26
C ASP A 5 3.15 -20.17 -9.75
N ASN A 6 4.23 -20.53 -9.07
CA ASN A 6 5.57 -20.05 -9.43
C ASN A 6 5.97 -20.40 -10.87
N SER A 7 5.33 -21.38 -11.51
CA SER A 7 5.62 -21.72 -12.90
C SER A 7 5.17 -20.62 -13.87
N THR A 8 4.04 -19.98 -13.58
CA THR A 8 3.53 -18.83 -14.36
C THR A 8 4.45 -17.62 -14.20
N ILE A 9 4.89 -17.32 -12.97
CA ILE A 9 5.87 -16.24 -12.74
C ILE A 9 7.17 -16.52 -13.49
N LYS A 10 7.67 -17.75 -13.38
CA LYS A 10 8.88 -18.16 -14.11
C LYS A 10 8.74 -17.99 -15.61
N ALA A 11 7.62 -18.36 -16.21
CA ALA A 11 7.37 -18.17 -17.63
C ALA A 11 7.40 -16.69 -18.05
N VAL A 12 6.84 -15.79 -17.23
CA VAL A 12 6.91 -14.33 -17.45
C VAL A 12 8.36 -13.86 -17.44
N ILE A 13 9.15 -14.28 -16.46
CA ILE A 13 10.56 -13.86 -16.34
C ILE A 13 11.41 -14.44 -17.48
N ASP A 14 11.21 -15.70 -17.83
CA ASP A 14 11.93 -16.35 -18.94
C ASP A 14 11.62 -15.67 -20.28
N GLU A 15 10.40 -15.16 -20.50
CA GLU A 15 10.02 -14.41 -21.70
C GLU A 15 10.61 -13.00 -21.69
N TYR A 16 10.54 -12.31 -20.55
CA TYR A 16 11.15 -11.00 -20.38
C TYR A 16 12.66 -11.03 -20.66
N ALA A 17 13.37 -12.04 -20.17
CA ALA A 17 14.81 -12.20 -20.33
C ALA A 17 15.26 -12.36 -21.81
N LYS A 18 14.35 -12.77 -22.72
CA LYS A 18 14.63 -12.88 -24.18
C LYS A 18 14.53 -11.53 -24.89
N SER A 19 13.98 -10.52 -24.23
CA SER A 19 13.70 -9.21 -24.83
C SER A 19 14.87 -8.26 -24.59
N GLU A 20 15.24 -7.47 -25.60
CA GLU A 20 16.04 -6.27 -25.37
C GLU A 20 15.15 -5.18 -24.79
N ILE A 21 15.51 -4.67 -23.62
CA ILE A 21 14.76 -3.65 -22.89
C ILE A 21 15.61 -2.41 -22.76
N GLN A 22 15.13 -1.29 -23.31
CA GLN A 22 15.86 -0.01 -23.35
C GLN A 22 15.11 1.15 -22.73
N SER A 23 13.83 0.96 -22.41
CA SER A 23 12.96 2.03 -21.92
C SER A 23 12.08 1.57 -20.76
N GLU A 24 11.63 2.55 -19.95
CA GLU A 24 10.65 2.35 -18.91
C GLU A 24 9.32 1.78 -19.46
N ALA A 25 8.88 2.25 -20.62
CA ALA A 25 7.68 1.75 -21.28
C ALA A 25 7.77 0.25 -21.61
N GLU A 26 8.97 -0.23 -21.98
CA GLU A 26 9.20 -1.65 -22.22
C GLU A 26 9.24 -2.47 -20.91
N VAL A 27 9.81 -1.92 -19.82
CA VAL A 27 9.73 -2.54 -18.49
C VAL A 27 8.26 -2.67 -18.08
N ARG A 28 7.47 -1.60 -18.24
CA ARG A 28 6.02 -1.62 -17.94
C ARG A 28 5.28 -2.69 -18.75
N SER A 29 5.45 -2.71 -20.05
CA SER A 29 4.67 -3.58 -20.94
C SER A 29 5.13 -5.03 -20.96
N LYS A 30 6.45 -5.28 -20.88
CA LYS A 30 7.02 -6.63 -21.05
C LYS A 30 7.27 -7.35 -19.73
N LEU A 31 7.42 -6.62 -18.61
CA LEU A 31 7.61 -7.20 -17.27
C LEU A 31 6.40 -6.95 -16.36
N VAL A 32 6.10 -5.68 -16.07
CA VAL A 32 5.14 -5.33 -15.02
C VAL A 32 3.74 -5.85 -15.35
N VAL A 33 3.24 -5.59 -16.55
CA VAL A 33 1.89 -6.03 -16.96
C VAL A 33 1.74 -7.55 -16.91
N PRO A 34 2.63 -8.37 -17.52
CA PRO A 34 2.55 -9.82 -17.40
C PRO A 34 2.69 -10.32 -15.95
N LEU A 35 3.57 -9.70 -15.15
CA LEU A 35 3.76 -10.05 -13.74
C LEU A 35 2.48 -9.80 -12.91
N LEU A 36 1.84 -8.65 -13.09
CA LEU A 36 0.57 -8.35 -12.43
C LEU A 36 -0.52 -9.36 -12.80
N CYS A 37 -0.60 -9.76 -14.07
CA CYS A 37 -1.52 -10.82 -14.49
C CYS A 37 -1.20 -12.15 -13.81
N ALA A 38 0.09 -12.52 -13.71
CA ALA A 38 0.53 -13.73 -13.06
C ALA A 38 0.30 -13.71 -11.53
N LEU A 39 0.30 -12.53 -10.91
CA LEU A 39 -0.07 -12.29 -9.50
C LEU A 39 -1.59 -12.28 -9.28
N GLY A 40 -2.39 -12.48 -10.34
CA GLY A 40 -3.84 -12.59 -10.27
C GLY A 40 -4.60 -11.25 -10.35
N TYR A 41 -3.94 -10.13 -10.67
CA TYR A 41 -4.62 -8.84 -10.82
C TYR A 41 -5.39 -8.79 -12.14
N PRO A 42 -6.73 -8.66 -12.11
CA PRO A 42 -7.53 -8.47 -13.32
C PRO A 42 -7.17 -7.17 -14.04
N SER A 43 -7.14 -7.21 -15.38
CA SER A 43 -6.78 -6.04 -16.19
C SER A 43 -7.73 -4.85 -15.99
N GLU A 44 -9.01 -5.13 -15.75
CA GLU A 44 -10.06 -4.14 -15.48
C GLU A 44 -9.94 -3.42 -14.14
N LEU A 45 -9.11 -3.91 -13.23
CA LEU A 45 -8.82 -3.29 -11.94
C LEU A 45 -7.52 -2.49 -11.94
N ARG A 46 -6.85 -2.39 -13.09
CA ARG A 46 -5.57 -1.72 -13.26
C ARG A 46 -5.74 -0.36 -13.91
N ALA A 47 -5.42 0.69 -13.19
CA ALA A 47 -5.30 2.03 -13.74
C ALA A 47 -3.84 2.33 -14.10
N GLU A 48 -3.61 2.78 -15.33
CA GLU A 48 -2.32 3.27 -15.80
C GLU A 48 -2.31 4.80 -15.71
N GLU A 49 -1.15 5.36 -15.33
CA GLU A 49 -0.92 6.80 -15.17
C GLU A 49 -2.03 7.47 -14.33
N PHE A 50 -2.34 6.85 -13.19
CA PHE A 50 -3.37 7.37 -12.30
C PHE A 50 -2.85 8.60 -11.55
N PRO A 51 -3.57 9.76 -11.63
CA PRO A 51 -3.12 10.99 -10.99
C PRO A 51 -3.15 10.86 -9.46
N VAL A 52 -2.03 11.13 -8.82
CA VAL A 52 -1.90 11.16 -7.36
C VAL A 52 -1.66 12.60 -6.94
N TYR A 53 -2.58 13.15 -6.17
CA TYR A 53 -2.51 14.52 -5.69
C TYR A 53 -1.77 14.57 -4.37
N GLY A 54 -0.76 15.45 -4.27
CA GLY A 54 -0.02 15.61 -3.03
C GLY A 54 -0.86 16.27 -1.92
N PHE A 55 -0.45 16.09 -0.67
CA PHE A 55 -1.04 16.80 0.46
C PHE A 55 -0.86 18.32 0.24
N GLY A 56 -1.95 18.96 -0.20
CA GLY A 56 -1.92 20.36 -0.58
C GLY A 56 -1.95 21.31 0.61
N GLY A 57 -0.89 22.08 0.74
CA GLY A 57 -1.04 23.42 1.28
C GLY A 57 -1.79 24.31 0.28
N ARG A 58 -1.85 25.62 0.51
CA ARG A 58 -2.60 26.61 -0.30
C ARG A 58 -2.27 26.65 -1.81
N LYS A 59 -1.25 25.93 -2.28
CA LYS A 59 -0.95 25.71 -3.70
C LYS A 59 -1.07 24.21 -3.98
N LYS A 60 -2.02 23.81 -4.81
CA LYS A 60 -2.09 22.46 -5.37
C LYS A 60 -0.76 22.17 -6.07
N LEU A 61 -0.01 21.19 -5.57
CA LEU A 61 1.10 20.65 -6.33
C LEU A 61 0.51 20.01 -7.60
N PRO A 62 1.20 20.12 -8.76
CA PRO A 62 0.76 19.41 -9.96
C PRO A 62 0.64 17.93 -9.62
N ALA A 63 -0.46 17.32 -10.04
CA ALA A 63 -0.64 15.88 -9.91
C ALA A 63 0.53 15.18 -10.58
N LYS A 64 1.12 14.22 -9.89
CA LYS A 64 2.00 13.21 -10.49
C LYS A 64 1.18 11.97 -10.70
N SER A 65 1.54 11.14 -11.67
CA SER A 65 0.82 9.91 -11.94
C SER A 65 1.66 8.73 -11.46
N ALA A 66 1.01 7.77 -10.83
CA ALA A 66 1.58 6.45 -10.61
C ALA A 66 1.53 5.66 -11.93
N ASP A 67 2.60 4.93 -12.27
CA ASP A 67 2.62 4.11 -13.49
C ASP A 67 1.46 3.12 -13.49
N PHE A 68 1.28 2.42 -12.37
CA PHE A 68 0.11 1.58 -12.14
C PHE A 68 -0.43 1.77 -10.73
N LEU A 69 -1.74 1.88 -10.64
CA LEU A 69 -2.50 1.76 -9.39
C LEU A 69 -3.56 0.68 -9.57
N LEU A 70 -3.51 -0.34 -8.72
CA LEU A 70 -4.43 -1.48 -8.72
C LEU A 70 -5.51 -1.23 -7.68
N PHE A 71 -6.76 -1.50 -8.08
CA PHE A 71 -7.93 -1.26 -7.25
C PHE A 71 -8.67 -2.56 -6.93
N SER A 72 -9.49 -2.53 -5.88
CA SER A 72 -10.45 -3.60 -5.58
C SER A 72 -11.74 -3.49 -6.41
N ASP A 73 -11.97 -2.35 -7.07
CA ASP A 73 -13.15 -2.04 -7.86
C ASP A 73 -12.78 -1.36 -9.17
N LYS A 74 -13.56 -1.63 -10.24
CA LYS A 74 -13.35 -1.12 -11.60
C LYS A 74 -13.81 0.34 -11.83
N GLU A 75 -14.52 0.93 -10.86
CA GLU A 75 -15.09 2.28 -11.01
C GLU A 75 -14.05 3.40 -10.86
N PHE A 76 -12.77 3.09 -10.73
CA PHE A 76 -11.69 4.06 -10.55
C PHE A 76 -11.66 5.16 -11.61
N GLY A 77 -12.19 4.92 -12.80
CA GLY A 77 -12.24 5.92 -13.86
C GLY A 77 -13.05 7.16 -13.49
N ALA A 78 -14.08 7.02 -12.66
CA ALA A 78 -14.91 8.12 -12.17
C ALA A 78 -14.25 8.94 -11.03
N HIS A 79 -13.14 8.43 -10.45
CA HIS A 79 -12.50 8.97 -9.25
C HIS A 79 -11.08 9.50 -9.50
N ARG A 80 -10.86 10.14 -10.66
CA ARG A 80 -9.55 10.71 -11.04
C ARG A 80 -9.35 12.16 -10.64
N ASN A 81 -10.27 12.73 -9.87
CA ASN A 81 -10.27 14.14 -9.49
C ASN A 81 -9.73 14.35 -8.07
N ASP A 82 -9.41 15.61 -7.73
CA ASP A 82 -8.92 15.98 -6.38
C ASP A 82 -10.07 16.47 -5.49
N THR A 83 -11.21 15.79 -5.51
CA THR A 83 -12.30 16.05 -4.56
C THR A 83 -12.17 15.15 -3.33
N GLN A 84 -12.75 15.57 -2.20
CA GLN A 84 -12.72 14.76 -0.98
C GLN A 84 -13.38 13.40 -1.21
N LYS A 85 -14.50 13.39 -1.94
CA LYS A 85 -15.22 12.15 -2.28
C LYS A 85 -14.38 11.19 -3.11
N ASP A 86 -13.61 11.72 -4.06
CA ASP A 86 -12.70 10.89 -4.86
C ASP A 86 -11.55 10.35 -4.01
N LYS A 87 -11.00 11.16 -3.10
CA LYS A 87 -9.96 10.70 -2.16
C LYS A 87 -10.44 9.58 -1.27
N ASP A 88 -11.62 9.73 -0.68
CA ASP A 88 -12.20 8.70 0.19
C ASP A 88 -12.42 7.39 -0.56
N TRP A 89 -12.89 7.46 -1.81
CA TRP A 89 -13.05 6.30 -2.67
C TRP A 89 -11.68 5.66 -3.01
N VAL A 90 -10.72 6.45 -3.47
CA VAL A 90 -9.37 5.98 -3.82
C VAL A 90 -8.71 5.33 -2.60
N GLN A 91 -8.76 5.95 -1.44
CA GLN A 91 -8.17 5.41 -0.22
C GLN A 91 -8.81 4.10 0.23
N SER A 92 -10.11 3.92 0.02
CA SER A 92 -10.79 2.69 0.38
C SER A 92 -10.58 1.54 -0.62
N HIS A 93 -10.27 1.83 -1.89
CA HIS A 93 -10.19 0.80 -2.94
C HIS A 93 -8.77 0.54 -3.48
N SER A 94 -7.77 1.35 -3.11
CA SER A 94 -6.39 1.16 -3.58
C SER A 94 -5.73 -0.06 -2.93
N LEU A 95 -5.13 -0.90 -3.75
CA LEU A 95 -4.49 -2.15 -3.34
C LEU A 95 -2.96 -2.09 -3.44
N LEU A 96 -2.44 -1.79 -4.63
CA LEU A 96 -1.02 -1.88 -4.94
C LEU A 96 -0.61 -0.72 -5.86
N ILE A 97 0.47 -0.04 -5.52
CA ILE A 97 1.18 0.91 -6.39
C ILE A 97 2.35 0.20 -7.06
N VAL A 98 2.56 0.44 -8.34
CA VAL A 98 3.76 -0.01 -9.05
C VAL A 98 4.39 1.16 -9.79
N GLU A 99 5.68 1.35 -9.59
CA GLU A 99 6.54 2.30 -10.28
C GLU A 99 7.59 1.53 -11.09
N ALA A 100 7.63 1.77 -12.36
CA ALA A 100 8.69 1.29 -13.24
C ALA A 100 9.76 2.36 -13.42
N LYS A 101 10.97 1.94 -13.72
CA LYS A 101 12.09 2.78 -14.07
C LYS A 101 12.79 2.19 -15.31
N LYS A 102 13.57 3.02 -15.97
CA LYS A 102 14.42 2.57 -17.06
C LYS A 102 15.48 1.59 -16.54
N PRO A 103 15.88 0.59 -17.32
CA PRO A 103 16.92 -0.35 -16.91
C PRO A 103 18.20 0.32 -16.41
N GLY A 104 18.65 -0.09 -15.23
CA GLY A 104 19.80 0.48 -14.52
C GLY A 104 19.54 1.79 -13.79
N GLU A 105 18.29 2.23 -13.69
CA GLU A 105 17.88 3.44 -12.96
C GLU A 105 17.05 3.12 -11.70
N MET A 106 17.34 1.96 -11.07
CA MET A 106 16.70 1.61 -9.80
C MET A 106 17.02 2.69 -8.74
N PRO A 107 16.02 3.31 -8.11
CA PRO A 107 16.27 4.35 -7.13
C PRO A 107 16.83 3.76 -5.82
N ASP A 108 17.71 4.52 -5.15
CA ASP A 108 18.26 4.14 -3.83
C ASP A 108 17.15 3.95 -2.76
N SER A 109 16.02 4.61 -2.95
CA SER A 109 14.85 4.47 -2.09
C SER A 109 13.56 4.52 -2.89
N PRO A 110 12.50 3.80 -2.46
CA PRO A 110 11.21 3.76 -3.16
C PRO A 110 10.36 5.03 -2.95
N GLY A 111 10.97 6.17 -2.64
CA GLY A 111 10.32 7.39 -2.15
C GLY A 111 9.13 7.88 -2.97
N GLN A 112 9.14 7.73 -4.31
CA GLN A 112 8.00 8.13 -5.14
C GLN A 112 6.82 7.17 -4.94
N ALA A 113 7.05 5.86 -5.01
CA ALA A 113 6.01 4.85 -4.81
C ALA A 113 5.46 4.90 -3.38
N GLN A 114 6.34 5.05 -2.38
CA GLN A 114 5.95 5.22 -0.98
C GLN A 114 5.06 6.46 -0.79
N PHE A 115 5.44 7.60 -1.39
CA PHE A 115 4.63 8.83 -1.32
C PHE A 115 3.23 8.63 -1.91
N TYR A 116 3.12 7.96 -3.07
CA TYR A 116 1.83 7.65 -3.67
C TYR A 116 0.99 6.74 -2.78
N THR A 117 1.64 5.75 -2.16
CA THR A 117 1.00 4.83 -1.23
C THR A 117 0.46 5.53 0.01
N MET A 118 1.22 6.44 0.60
CA MET A 118 0.76 7.28 1.72
C MET A 118 -0.52 8.04 1.39
N TRP A 119 -0.63 8.57 0.17
CA TRP A 119 -1.80 9.33 -0.25
C TRP A 119 -2.99 8.43 -0.60
N THR A 120 -2.76 7.35 -1.33
CA THR A 120 -3.82 6.43 -1.81
C THR A 120 -4.24 5.40 -0.76
N LYS A 121 -3.46 5.25 0.32
CA LYS A 121 -3.63 4.20 1.33
C LYS A 121 -3.65 2.79 0.71
N ALA A 122 -2.87 2.60 -0.36
CA ALA A 122 -2.66 1.27 -0.90
C ALA A 122 -1.92 0.39 0.14
N VAL A 123 -2.20 -0.89 0.14
CA VAL A 123 -1.65 -1.85 1.12
C VAL A 123 -0.16 -2.13 0.86
N ALA A 124 0.23 -2.06 -0.42
CA ALA A 124 1.59 -2.39 -0.83
C ALA A 124 2.05 -1.49 -1.98
N TYR A 125 3.36 -1.43 -2.17
CA TYR A 125 3.96 -0.81 -3.34
C TYR A 125 5.17 -1.58 -3.82
N MET A 126 5.43 -1.48 -5.12
CA MET A 126 6.54 -2.14 -5.81
C MET A 126 7.26 -1.14 -6.72
N VAL A 127 8.58 -1.24 -6.76
CA VAL A 127 9.44 -0.49 -7.69
C VAL A 127 10.31 -1.46 -8.45
N THR A 128 10.47 -1.26 -9.74
CA THR A 128 11.35 -2.07 -10.58
C THR A 128 11.94 -1.25 -11.73
N ASP A 129 13.20 -1.54 -12.07
CA ASP A 129 13.84 -1.07 -13.30
C ASP A 129 13.98 -2.19 -14.36
N GLY A 130 13.33 -3.34 -14.09
CA GLY A 130 13.44 -4.52 -14.93
C GLY A 130 14.64 -5.42 -14.64
N CYS A 131 15.68 -4.90 -13.97
CA CYS A 131 16.83 -5.66 -13.50
C CYS A 131 16.64 -6.12 -12.05
N GLU A 132 16.08 -5.24 -11.24
CA GLU A 132 15.80 -5.44 -9.83
C GLU A 132 14.33 -5.16 -9.52
N ILE A 133 13.82 -5.80 -8.46
CA ILE A 133 12.47 -5.62 -7.93
C ILE A 133 12.54 -5.42 -6.43
N GLN A 134 11.91 -4.36 -5.96
CA GLN A 134 11.70 -4.10 -4.54
C GLN A 134 10.22 -3.94 -4.29
N ALA A 135 9.68 -4.62 -3.27
CA ALA A 135 8.30 -4.47 -2.85
C ALA A 135 8.16 -4.40 -1.34
N TYR A 136 7.16 -3.66 -0.91
CA TYR A 136 6.93 -3.31 0.49
C TYR A 136 5.44 -3.41 0.83
N CYS A 137 5.13 -3.87 2.05
CA CYS A 137 3.85 -3.56 2.70
C CYS A 137 3.94 -2.16 3.30
N TYR A 138 2.94 -1.36 3.06
CA TYR A 138 2.82 -0.03 3.63
C TYR A 138 2.27 -0.10 5.05
N SER A 139 2.74 0.81 5.91
CA SER A 139 2.22 0.99 7.26
C SER A 139 2.13 2.47 7.62
N ASP A 140 0.96 2.90 8.08
CA ASP A 140 0.77 4.26 8.61
C ASP A 140 1.40 4.43 10.02
N ILE A 141 1.76 3.34 10.67
CA ILE A 141 2.05 3.29 12.10
C ILE A 141 3.52 2.99 12.37
N SER A 142 4.13 2.18 11.50
CA SER A 142 5.50 1.70 11.66
C SER A 142 6.30 1.95 10.39
N ALA A 143 7.57 1.54 10.39
CA ALA A 143 8.33 1.47 9.14
C ALA A 143 7.69 0.45 8.19
N ASP A 144 7.70 0.76 6.89
CA ASP A 144 7.22 -0.15 5.87
C ASP A 144 8.01 -1.46 5.92
N TYR A 145 7.27 -2.56 5.79
CA TYR A 145 7.89 -3.89 5.78
C TYR A 145 8.29 -4.27 4.35
N ARG A 146 9.59 -4.48 4.14
CA ARG A 146 10.11 -4.93 2.85
C ARG A 146 9.82 -6.42 2.63
N ILE A 147 9.02 -6.73 1.61
CA ILE A 147 8.62 -8.10 1.24
C ILE A 147 9.65 -8.72 0.31
N ILE A 148 10.09 -7.96 -0.71
CA ILE A 148 10.94 -8.42 -1.80
C ILE A 148 12.09 -7.44 -2.00
N CYS A 149 13.28 -7.98 -2.20
CA CYS A 149 14.45 -7.26 -2.71
C CYS A 149 15.32 -8.31 -3.42
N CYS A 150 15.21 -8.38 -4.74
CA CYS A 150 15.91 -9.40 -5.53
C CYS A 150 16.14 -8.92 -6.96
N THR A 151 16.99 -9.61 -7.69
CA THR A 151 17.05 -9.47 -9.14
C THR A 151 15.80 -10.07 -9.78
N THR A 152 15.44 -9.57 -10.96
CA THR A 152 14.26 -10.06 -11.70
C THR A 152 14.32 -11.57 -11.93
N ASN A 153 15.51 -12.14 -12.19
CA ASN A 153 15.70 -13.58 -12.41
C ASN A 153 15.47 -14.43 -11.15
N GLU A 154 15.63 -13.86 -9.96
CA GLU A 154 15.42 -14.55 -8.68
C GLU A 154 13.95 -14.55 -8.26
N LEU A 155 13.13 -13.68 -8.83
CA LEU A 155 11.74 -13.48 -8.41
C LEU A 155 10.90 -14.77 -8.32
N PRO A 156 10.99 -15.73 -9.27
CA PRO A 156 10.21 -16.97 -9.20
C PRO A 156 10.53 -17.87 -7.99
N TYR A 157 11.65 -17.61 -7.31
CA TYR A 157 12.15 -18.41 -6.18
C TYR A 157 11.94 -17.72 -4.83
N ILE A 158 11.34 -16.53 -4.82
CA ILE A 158 11.07 -15.77 -3.60
C ILE A 158 9.84 -16.34 -2.87
N GLU A 159 10.03 -16.81 -1.64
CA GLU A 159 8.97 -17.41 -0.82
C GLU A 159 7.82 -16.43 -0.54
N ASN A 160 8.13 -15.16 -0.30
CA ASN A 160 7.15 -14.15 0.06
C ASN A 160 6.40 -13.52 -1.13
N LEU A 161 6.67 -13.97 -2.37
CA LEU A 161 6.04 -13.39 -3.56
C LEU A 161 4.51 -13.47 -3.51
N GLY A 162 3.96 -14.52 -2.93
CA GLY A 162 2.53 -14.70 -2.72
C GLY A 162 1.86 -13.60 -1.88
N MET A 163 2.63 -12.87 -1.07
CA MET A 163 2.10 -11.71 -0.31
C MET A 163 1.64 -10.58 -1.23
N LEU A 164 2.19 -10.47 -2.43
CA LEU A 164 1.78 -9.49 -3.45
C LEU A 164 0.64 -9.98 -4.34
N SER A 165 0.14 -11.20 -4.18
CA SER A 165 -0.98 -11.69 -4.98
C SER A 165 -2.25 -10.86 -4.72
N PHE A 166 -3.09 -10.73 -5.75
CA PHE A 166 -4.35 -9.98 -5.67
C PHE A 166 -5.20 -10.39 -4.47
N ASP A 167 -5.40 -11.68 -4.26
CA ASP A 167 -6.23 -12.19 -3.17
C ASP A 167 -5.68 -11.83 -1.79
N ASN A 168 -4.35 -11.92 -1.60
CA ASN A 168 -3.74 -11.57 -0.32
C ASN A 168 -3.81 -10.08 -0.05
N VAL A 169 -3.44 -9.24 -1.03
CA VAL A 169 -3.47 -7.78 -0.87
C VAL A 169 -4.91 -7.29 -0.66
N ARG A 170 -5.88 -7.86 -1.38
CA ARG A 170 -7.29 -7.56 -1.18
C ARG A 170 -7.77 -7.97 0.21
N ALA A 171 -7.41 -9.16 0.68
CA ALA A 171 -7.78 -9.62 2.01
C ALA A 171 -7.20 -8.74 3.15
N ILE A 172 -5.98 -8.20 2.97
CA ILE A 172 -5.41 -7.24 3.91
C ILE A 172 -6.24 -5.95 3.90
N LYS A 173 -6.55 -5.42 2.70
CA LYS A 173 -7.36 -4.21 2.56
C LYS A 173 -8.73 -4.34 3.20
N GLU A 174 -9.41 -5.46 2.99
CA GLU A 174 -10.71 -5.75 3.60
C GLU A 174 -10.63 -5.77 5.14
N LYS A 175 -9.58 -6.35 5.71
CA LYS A 175 -9.36 -6.35 7.17
C LYS A 175 -9.10 -4.95 7.72
N GLU A 176 -8.30 -4.14 7.02
CA GLU A 176 -8.08 -2.74 7.42
C GLU A 176 -9.38 -1.93 7.42
N GLN A 177 -10.22 -2.14 6.42
CA GLN A 177 -11.52 -1.45 6.34
C GLN A 177 -12.46 -1.85 7.47
N VAL A 178 -12.53 -3.15 7.80
CA VAL A 178 -13.34 -3.63 8.94
C VAL A 178 -12.83 -3.04 10.24
N ALA A 179 -11.53 -3.10 10.49
CA ALA A 179 -10.93 -2.52 11.70
C ALA A 179 -11.20 -1.02 11.81
N TRP A 180 -11.12 -0.28 10.70
CA TRP A 180 -11.40 1.15 10.67
C TRP A 180 -12.89 1.46 10.95
N GLN A 181 -13.80 0.65 10.40
CA GLN A 181 -15.25 0.77 10.66
C GLN A 181 -15.58 0.49 12.14
N GLU A 182 -14.97 -0.55 12.71
CA GLU A 182 -15.13 -0.88 14.13
C GLU A 182 -14.61 0.24 15.03
N CYS A 183 -13.41 0.79 14.75
CA CYS A 183 -12.87 1.94 15.48
C CYS A 183 -13.80 3.16 15.40
N ASN A 184 -14.33 3.47 14.21
CA ASN A 184 -15.28 4.58 14.05
C ASN A 184 -16.61 4.33 14.77
N ALA A 185 -17.12 3.10 14.74
CA ALA A 185 -18.31 2.73 15.48
C ALA A 185 -18.12 2.92 16.99
N LEU A 186 -16.97 2.50 17.53
CA LEU A 186 -16.60 2.70 18.93
C LEU A 186 -16.48 4.19 19.30
N GLN A 187 -15.85 5.01 18.44
CA GLN A 187 -15.72 6.46 18.67
C GLN A 187 -17.06 7.19 18.66
N ASN A 188 -18.02 6.73 17.87
CA ASN A 188 -19.35 7.34 17.76
C ASN A 188 -20.41 6.70 18.65
N SER A 189 -20.07 5.63 19.38
CA SER A 189 -20.98 4.93 20.28
C SER A 189 -21.11 5.70 21.61
N THR A 190 -22.34 6.08 21.93
CA THR A 190 -22.68 6.61 23.28
C THR A 190 -22.96 5.47 24.29
N GLU A 191 -22.99 4.22 23.84
CA GLU A 191 -23.35 3.08 24.67
C GLU A 191 -22.15 2.44 25.40
N TYR A 192 -20.93 2.71 24.92
CA TYR A 192 -19.73 2.23 25.60
C TYR A 192 -19.13 3.33 26.42
N PRO A 193 -19.19 3.23 27.76
CA PRO A 193 -18.49 4.19 28.61
C PRO A 193 -16.99 4.06 28.32
N VAL A 194 -16.40 5.12 27.79
CA VAL A 194 -14.95 5.24 27.71
C VAL A 194 -14.45 5.36 29.12
N HIS A 195 -13.95 4.28 29.71
CA HIS A 195 -13.25 4.36 30.96
C HIS A 195 -11.87 4.94 30.71
N ILE A 196 -11.63 6.10 31.24
CA ILE A 196 -10.31 6.73 31.23
C ILE A 196 -9.57 6.20 32.45
N ILE A 197 -8.49 5.44 32.25
CA ILE A 197 -7.58 5.09 33.36
C ILE A 197 -6.78 6.34 33.68
N THR A 198 -6.83 6.72 34.93
CA THR A 198 -6.14 7.90 35.43
C THR A 198 -4.73 7.58 35.94
N ASP A 199 -4.34 6.32 35.97
CA ASP A 199 -3.02 5.87 36.44
C ASP A 199 -2.37 4.89 35.46
N ASP A 200 -1.23 5.28 34.90
CA ASP A 200 -0.45 4.45 33.96
C ASP A 200 0.06 3.15 34.63
N ALA A 201 0.16 3.11 35.94
CA ALA A 201 0.60 1.94 36.70
C ALA A 201 -0.44 0.79 36.65
N GLU A 202 -1.71 1.08 36.45
CA GLU A 202 -2.75 0.06 36.35
C GLU A 202 -2.71 -0.73 35.05
N LEU A 203 -2.17 -0.14 33.95
CA LEU A 203 -2.15 -0.79 32.65
C LEU A 203 -1.04 -1.83 32.47
N ASN A 204 0.01 -1.75 33.32
CA ASN A 204 1.19 -2.63 33.23
C ASN A 204 1.73 -2.82 31.78
N LEU A 205 1.60 -1.78 30.95
CA LEU A 205 2.05 -1.77 29.57
C LEU A 205 3.45 -1.15 29.47
N PRO A 206 4.29 -1.63 28.53
CA PRO A 206 5.57 -0.98 28.25
C PRO A 206 5.37 0.50 27.90
N ASN A 207 6.29 1.36 28.37
CA ASN A 207 6.24 2.80 28.09
C ASN A 207 6.15 3.16 26.60
N GLU A 208 6.74 2.33 25.73
CA GLU A 208 6.66 2.46 24.27
C GLU A 208 5.24 2.27 23.76
N THR A 209 4.51 1.30 24.31
CA THR A 209 3.10 1.03 23.99
C THR A 209 2.20 2.18 24.45
N LEU A 210 2.44 2.70 25.66
CA LEU A 210 1.70 3.86 26.19
C LEU A 210 1.96 5.12 25.34
N ALA A 211 3.20 5.36 24.95
CA ALA A 211 3.56 6.46 24.06
C ALA A 211 2.88 6.33 22.69
N TYR A 212 2.79 5.11 22.18
CA TYR A 212 2.08 4.81 20.95
C TYR A 212 0.57 5.09 21.04
N ILE A 213 -0.07 4.60 22.10
CA ILE A 213 -1.50 4.84 22.37
C ILE A 213 -1.78 6.33 22.48
N ARG A 214 -0.96 7.09 23.21
CA ARG A 214 -1.07 8.55 23.34
C ARG A 214 -0.94 9.28 21.98
N ASN A 215 -0.03 8.83 21.13
CA ASN A 215 0.14 9.39 19.79
C ASN A 215 -1.01 9.02 18.84
N ALA A 216 -1.52 7.79 18.90
CA ALA A 216 -2.61 7.30 18.05
C ALA A 216 -3.96 7.96 18.39
N LEU A 217 -4.21 8.26 19.65
CA LEU A 217 -5.42 8.96 20.11
C LEU A 217 -5.42 10.46 19.82
N GLY A 218 -4.31 10.95 19.26
CA GLY A 218 -4.20 12.29 18.69
C GLY A 218 -3.95 13.39 19.72
N ARG A 219 -3.50 14.53 19.22
CA ARG A 219 -3.13 15.75 19.98
C ARG A 219 -4.27 16.38 20.77
N ASN A 220 -5.48 15.86 20.67
CA ASN A 220 -6.63 16.28 21.49
C ASN A 220 -6.56 15.75 22.91
N ALA A 221 -5.58 14.93 23.23
CA ALA A 221 -5.31 14.44 24.58
C ALA A 221 -4.47 15.42 25.43
N ASP A 222 -4.12 16.60 24.95
CA ASP A 222 -3.32 17.59 25.71
C ASP A 222 -3.99 18.11 26.99
N GLY A 223 -5.18 17.61 27.33
CA GLY A 223 -5.84 17.84 28.60
C GLY A 223 -6.16 16.57 29.40
N LEU A 224 -5.85 15.39 28.84
CA LEU A 224 -6.12 14.10 29.50
C LEU A 224 -4.79 13.51 30.00
N SER A 225 -4.63 13.41 31.31
CA SER A 225 -3.42 12.86 31.91
C SER A 225 -3.24 11.38 31.57
N ASN A 226 -4.33 10.62 31.31
CA ASN A 226 -4.28 9.19 31.02
C ASN A 226 -5.49 8.74 30.20
N VAL A 227 -5.29 7.89 29.19
CA VAL A 227 -6.35 7.33 28.34
C VAL A 227 -6.31 5.81 28.42
N GLN A 228 -7.44 5.22 28.72
CA GLN A 228 -7.64 3.78 28.81
C GLN A 228 -8.21 3.21 27.52
N LEU A 229 -7.56 2.19 26.96
CA LEU A 229 -8.19 1.23 26.07
C LEU A 229 -8.73 0.07 26.92
N VAL A 230 -10.03 -0.14 26.90
CA VAL A 230 -10.66 -1.34 27.45
C VAL A 230 -10.80 -2.32 26.28
N ALA A 231 -10.19 -3.50 26.41
CA ALA A 231 -10.38 -4.61 25.51
C ALA A 231 -11.73 -5.30 25.78
#